data_fa78bac3d2d1242f2d5f2b203884b657
#
_entry.id   fa78bac3d2d1242f2d5f2b203884b657
#
_cell.length_a   1.000
_cell.length_b   1.000
_cell.length_c   1.000
_cell.angle_alpha   90.00
_cell.angle_beta   90.00
_cell.angle_gamma   90.00
#
_symmetry.space_group_name_H-M   'P 1'
#
loop_
_entity.id
_entity.type
_entity.pdbx_description
1 polymer ?
#
loop_
_entity_poly.entity_id
_entity_poly.type
_entity_poly.pdbx_seq_one_letter_code
_entity_poly.pdbx_strand_id
1 'polypeptide(L)'
;MTDLTHEEIAAVAEHEGLPDVNAAALGEYLMHLHKGPQGVLLMISEDIRAALRRDDVGHARELYAVLRHFVAEHPEAARGA
;
A
#
# COMPACT_ATOMS: atom_id res chain seq x y z
N MET A 1 -19.25 11.76 -7.49
CA MET A 1 -17.79 11.69 -7.42
C MET A 1 -17.35 10.26 -7.22
N THR A 2 -16.30 9.86 -7.90
CA THR A 2 -15.83 8.49 -7.84
C THR A 2 -14.60 8.42 -6.97
N ASP A 3 -14.59 7.46 -6.05
CA ASP A 3 -13.40 7.24 -5.25
C ASP A 3 -12.34 6.60 -6.12
N LEU A 4 -11.08 6.96 -5.88
CA LEU A 4 -9.97 6.32 -6.55
C LEU A 4 -9.84 4.87 -6.06
N THR A 5 -9.57 3.99 -7.00
CA THR A 5 -9.38 2.58 -6.69
C THR A 5 -7.89 2.27 -6.65
N HIS A 6 -7.55 1.07 -6.19
CA HIS A 6 -6.16 0.60 -6.25
C HIS A 6 -5.64 0.59 -7.68
N GLU A 7 -6.49 0.23 -8.64
CA GLU A 7 -6.10 0.22 -10.04
C GLU A 7 -5.79 1.61 -10.55
N GLU A 8 -6.58 2.59 -10.14
CA GLU A 8 -6.35 3.97 -10.53
C GLU A 8 -5.06 4.51 -9.92
N ILE A 9 -4.81 4.18 -8.65
CA ILE A 9 -3.56 4.57 -8.00
C ILE A 9 -2.37 3.92 -8.72
N ALA A 10 -2.49 2.65 -9.06
CA ALA A 10 -1.44 1.94 -9.77
C ALA A 10 -1.17 2.58 -11.14
N ALA A 11 -2.23 2.96 -11.86
CA ALA A 11 -2.08 3.58 -13.16
C ALA A 11 -1.37 4.94 -13.05
N VAL A 12 -1.75 5.75 -12.07
CA VAL A 12 -1.11 7.04 -11.83
C VAL A 12 0.36 6.81 -11.47
N ALA A 13 0.63 5.83 -10.61
CA ALA A 13 1.98 5.54 -10.18
C ALA A 13 2.87 5.10 -11.33
N GLU A 14 2.33 4.30 -12.24
CA GLU A 14 3.09 3.86 -13.41
C GLU A 14 3.40 5.02 -14.36
N HIS A 15 2.45 5.93 -14.49
CA HIS A 15 2.61 7.08 -15.38
C HIS A 15 3.57 8.12 -14.79
N GLU A 16 3.46 8.40 -13.51
CA GLU A 16 4.24 9.46 -12.85
C GLU A 16 5.41 8.91 -12.03
N GLY A 17 5.45 7.61 -11.83
CA GLY A 17 6.43 6.99 -10.96
C GLY A 17 5.94 6.96 -9.52
N LEU A 18 6.44 6.00 -8.75
CA LEU A 18 6.16 5.92 -7.33
C LEU A 18 7.19 6.72 -6.54
N PRO A 19 6.78 7.33 -5.44
CA PRO A 19 7.76 7.91 -4.52
C PRO A 19 8.64 6.80 -3.93
N ASP A 20 9.77 7.20 -3.37
CA ASP A 20 10.62 6.25 -2.65
C ASP A 20 9.85 5.67 -1.47
N VAL A 21 10.15 4.43 -1.16
CA VAL A 21 9.50 3.76 -0.03
C VAL A 21 9.85 4.50 1.26
N ASN A 22 8.83 4.89 2.00
CA ASN A 22 9.00 5.51 3.31
C ASN A 22 9.39 4.42 4.29
N ALA A 23 10.66 4.38 4.67
CA ALA A 23 11.18 3.32 5.53
C ALA A 23 10.53 3.30 6.91
N ALA A 24 10.19 4.48 7.44
CA ALA A 24 9.53 4.53 8.74
C ALA A 24 8.13 3.93 8.68
N ALA A 25 7.38 4.25 7.62
CA ALA A 25 6.05 3.69 7.44
C ALA A 25 6.12 2.17 7.24
N LEU A 26 7.05 1.73 6.40
CA LEU A 26 7.24 0.30 6.18
C LEU A 26 7.58 -0.40 7.49
N GLY A 27 8.46 0.19 8.28
CA GLY A 27 8.86 -0.40 9.56
C GLY A 27 7.68 -0.57 10.50
N GLU A 28 6.76 0.38 10.53
CA GLU A 28 5.58 0.27 11.36
C GLU A 28 4.71 -0.92 10.97
N TYR A 29 4.53 -1.14 9.66
CA TYR A 29 3.77 -2.30 9.21
C TYR A 29 4.50 -3.60 9.52
N LEU A 30 5.82 -3.63 9.38
CA LEU A 30 6.59 -4.82 9.66
C LEU A 30 6.51 -5.25 11.12
N MET A 31 6.23 -4.32 12.03
CA MET A 31 6.01 -4.67 13.44
C MET A 31 4.82 -5.61 13.63
N HIS A 32 3.91 -5.65 12.66
CA HIS A 32 2.73 -6.50 12.71
C HIS A 32 2.90 -7.78 11.92
N LEU A 33 4.11 -8.06 11.44
CA LEU A 33 4.37 -9.21 10.58
C LEU A 33 4.09 -10.54 11.29
N HIS A 34 4.14 -10.55 12.62
CA HIS A 34 3.81 -11.74 13.40
C HIS A 34 2.36 -12.21 13.18
N LYS A 35 1.50 -11.32 12.68
CA LYS A 35 0.11 -11.66 12.35
C LYS A 35 -0.02 -12.32 10.98
N GLY A 36 1.09 -12.44 10.26
CA GLY A 36 1.12 -13.03 8.94
C GLY A 36 1.18 -11.96 7.85
N PRO A 37 1.84 -12.28 6.72
CA PRO A 37 1.99 -11.33 5.63
C PRO A 37 0.66 -10.85 5.04
N GLN A 38 -0.35 -11.73 4.99
CA GLN A 38 -1.66 -11.34 4.48
C GLN A 38 -2.33 -10.31 5.36
N GLY A 39 -2.18 -10.44 6.68
CA GLY A 39 -2.72 -9.46 7.62
C GLY A 39 -2.09 -8.10 7.44
N VAL A 40 -0.78 -8.05 7.23
CA VAL A 40 -0.07 -6.79 6.99
C VAL A 40 -0.53 -6.18 5.68
N LEU A 41 -0.64 -6.99 4.63
CA LEU A 41 -1.13 -6.52 3.34
C LEU A 41 -2.51 -5.88 3.46
N LEU A 42 -3.40 -6.52 4.22
CA LEU A 42 -4.73 -5.97 4.46
C LEU A 42 -4.67 -4.64 5.19
N MET A 43 -3.82 -4.52 6.20
CA MET A 43 -3.65 -3.27 6.93
C MET A 43 -3.23 -2.13 6.00
N ILE A 44 -2.23 -2.38 5.15
CA ILE A 44 -1.76 -1.36 4.20
C ILE A 44 -2.89 -0.99 3.26
N SER A 45 -3.61 -1.97 2.74
CA SER A 45 -4.71 -1.74 1.80
C SER A 45 -5.81 -0.89 2.43
N GLU A 46 -6.16 -1.17 3.68
CA GLU A 46 -7.18 -0.39 4.38
C GLU A 46 -6.72 1.04 4.61
N ASP A 47 -5.44 1.23 4.91
CA ASP A 47 -4.90 2.57 5.12
C ASP A 47 -4.89 3.36 3.81
N ILE A 48 -4.63 2.69 2.68
CA ILE A 48 -4.73 3.34 1.38
C ILE A 48 -6.16 3.82 1.14
N ARG A 49 -7.14 2.97 1.41
CA ARG A 49 -8.55 3.35 1.24
C ARG A 49 -8.92 4.52 2.14
N ALA A 50 -8.43 4.50 3.37
CA ALA A 50 -8.70 5.60 4.30
C ALA A 50 -8.12 6.92 3.78
N ALA A 51 -6.90 6.87 3.24
CA ALA A 51 -6.29 8.06 2.66
C ALA A 51 -7.10 8.57 1.48
N LEU A 52 -7.58 7.68 0.62
CA LEU A 52 -8.40 8.06 -0.52
C LEU A 52 -9.73 8.69 -0.09
N ARG A 53 -10.32 8.19 0.97
CA ARG A 53 -11.57 8.76 1.49
C ARG A 53 -11.35 10.18 2.02
N ARG A 54 -10.13 10.51 2.43
CA ARG A 54 -9.78 11.87 2.86
C ARG A 54 -9.29 12.75 1.72
N ASP A 55 -9.30 12.23 0.50
CA ASP A 55 -8.71 12.90 -0.67
C ASP A 55 -7.20 13.15 -0.50
N ASP A 56 -6.55 12.33 0.30
CA ASP A 56 -5.11 12.45 0.50
C ASP A 56 -4.39 11.52 -0.47
N VAL A 57 -4.38 11.92 -1.74
CA VAL A 57 -3.80 11.12 -2.80
C VAL A 57 -2.29 10.95 -2.61
N GLY A 58 -1.61 11.99 -2.13
CA GLY A 58 -0.18 11.91 -1.88
C GLY A 58 0.16 10.82 -0.87
N HIS A 59 -0.59 10.77 0.22
CA HIS A 59 -0.36 9.74 1.23
C HIS A 59 -0.73 8.35 0.70
N ALA A 60 -1.80 8.26 -0.09
CA ALA A 60 -2.19 7.00 -0.72
C ALA A 60 -1.07 6.46 -1.62
N ARG A 61 -0.42 7.35 -2.37
CA ARG A 61 0.69 6.95 -3.23
C ARG A 61 1.89 6.48 -2.42
N GLU A 62 2.19 7.14 -1.31
CA GLU A 62 3.24 6.69 -0.41
C GLU A 62 2.98 5.28 0.10
N LEU A 63 1.74 5.06 0.52
CA LEU A 63 1.35 3.74 1.04
C LEU A 63 1.35 2.69 -0.05
N TYR A 64 1.01 3.09 -1.28
CA TYR A 64 1.07 2.16 -2.40
C TYR A 64 2.50 1.72 -2.68
N ALA A 65 3.47 2.63 -2.54
CA ALA A 65 4.88 2.27 -2.69
C ALA A 65 5.29 1.27 -1.60
N VAL A 66 4.82 1.46 -0.38
CA VAL A 66 5.05 0.51 0.72
C VAL A 66 4.42 -0.84 0.39
N LEU A 67 3.20 -0.82 -0.12
CA LEU A 67 2.50 -2.05 -0.50
C LEU A 67 3.29 -2.84 -1.55
N ARG A 68 3.74 -2.16 -2.60
CA ARG A 68 4.49 -2.81 -3.66
C ARG A 68 5.79 -3.42 -3.15
N HIS A 69 6.49 -2.68 -2.29
CA HIS A 69 7.72 -3.18 -1.69
C HIS A 69 7.44 -4.41 -0.82
N PHE A 70 6.39 -4.33 -0.01
CA PHE A 70 6.04 -5.43 0.87
C PHE A 70 5.69 -6.70 0.08
N VAL A 71 4.91 -6.55 -0.98
CA VAL A 71 4.53 -7.69 -1.82
C VAL A 71 5.74 -8.31 -2.51
N ALA A 72 6.70 -7.47 -2.92
CA ALA A 72 7.92 -7.98 -3.54
C ALA A 72 8.73 -8.82 -2.55
N GLU A 73 8.75 -8.44 -1.27
CA GLU A 73 9.47 -9.17 -0.23
C GLU A 73 8.67 -10.37 0.30
N HIS A 74 7.34 -10.31 0.18
CA HIS A 74 6.44 -11.34 0.70
C HIS A 74 5.38 -11.68 -0.35
N PRO A 75 5.79 -12.32 -1.46
CA PRO A 75 4.83 -12.63 -2.54
C PRO A 75 3.69 -13.53 -2.10
N GLU A 76 3.89 -14.31 -1.04
CA GLU A 76 2.83 -15.17 -0.51
C GLU A 76 1.64 -14.37 -0.01
N ALA A 77 1.84 -13.12 0.41
CA ALA A 77 0.76 -12.27 0.89
C ALA A 77 -0.22 -11.94 -0.25
N ALA A 78 0.30 -11.71 -1.45
CA ALA A 78 -0.52 -11.35 -2.60
C ALA A 78 -1.29 -12.55 -3.16
N ARG A 79 -0.82 -13.74 -2.90
CA ARG A 79 -1.51 -14.95 -3.39
C ARG A 79 -2.79 -15.23 -2.63
N GLY A 80 -2.96 -14.64 -1.48
CA GLY A 80 -4.19 -14.74 -0.72
C GLY A 80 -4.57 -16.15 -0.31
N ALA A 81 -3.63 -17.01 -0.30
CA ALA A 81 -3.88 -18.43 -0.06
C ALA A 81 -4.65 -18.67 1.22
#